data_b657b01584079eb4b36393a681f1424b
#
_entry.id   b657b01584079eb4b36393a681f1424b
#
_cell.length_a   1.000
_cell.length_b   1.000
_cell.length_c   1.000
_cell.angle_alpha   90.00
_cell.angle_beta   90.00
_cell.angle_gamma   90.00
#
_symmetry.space_group_name_H-M   'P 1'
#
loop_
_entity.id
_entity.type
_entity.pdbx_description
1 polymer ?
#
loop_
_entity_poly.entity_id
_entity_poly.type
_entity_poly.pdbx_seq_one_letter_code
_entity_poly.pdbx_strand_id
1 'polypeptide(L)'
;SSYVSQGSPAQGDIPESIAAVGDSSGPREIPPRLISGLPSSATYGHEVAAIAEKYLGITLMPWQRLAVDGQLQHDAQGDLIYRRSLVSVARQNGKTAALRAMILWALTREPERRGEPVLIISTAHKLILATEIFQSLWPILVEEWGAKAKKTFGLNEVIMPGGSRWLVQAATQSSFHGYSPHYVFADEIWNISSSVLLNGAIPSQRVMRSPLLSCWSTAGTEESDA
;
A
#
# COMPACT_ATOMS: atom_id res chain seq x y z
N SER A 1 -25.37 7.19 56.79
CA SER A 1 -24.48 7.36 55.64
C SER A 1 -24.48 6.08 54.82
N SER A 2 -25.33 6.05 53.81
CA SER A 2 -25.53 4.92 52.91
C SER A 2 -24.69 5.12 51.63
N TYR A 3 -23.75 4.23 51.40
CA TYR A 3 -23.06 4.13 50.11
C TYR A 3 -23.88 3.28 49.17
N VAL A 4 -24.33 3.90 48.08
CA VAL A 4 -24.95 3.23 46.92
C VAL A 4 -23.85 2.75 46.01
N SER A 5 -23.73 1.43 45.79
CA SER A 5 -22.87 0.82 44.79
C SER A 5 -23.50 0.99 43.41
N GLN A 6 -22.84 1.68 42.51
CA GLN A 6 -23.23 1.71 41.09
C GLN A 6 -22.71 0.46 40.37
N GLY A 7 -23.62 -0.20 39.68
CA GLY A 7 -23.39 -1.45 38.96
C GLY A 7 -22.49 -1.27 37.74
N SER A 8 -21.71 -2.31 37.44
CA SER A 8 -20.96 -2.52 36.22
C SER A 8 -21.86 -2.45 34.97
N PRO A 9 -21.38 -1.89 33.86
CA PRO A 9 -22.10 -1.97 32.61
C PRO A 9 -22.08 -3.40 32.07
N ALA A 10 -23.24 -3.85 31.59
CA ALA A 10 -23.49 -5.16 31.01
C ALA A 10 -22.55 -5.43 29.82
N GLN A 11 -21.94 -6.61 29.82
CA GLN A 11 -21.34 -7.22 28.65
C GLN A 11 -22.41 -7.40 27.57
N GLY A 12 -22.26 -6.69 26.46
CA GLY A 12 -23.09 -6.90 25.29
C GLY A 12 -22.79 -8.25 24.65
N ASP A 13 -23.83 -9.06 24.49
CA ASP A 13 -23.80 -10.34 23.83
C ASP A 13 -23.29 -10.20 22.39
N ILE A 14 -22.18 -10.86 22.09
CA ILE A 14 -21.72 -11.09 20.71
C ILE A 14 -22.63 -12.18 20.14
N PRO A 15 -23.29 -11.98 19.00
CA PRO A 15 -24.14 -13.00 18.43
C PRO A 15 -23.33 -14.25 18.05
N GLU A 16 -23.66 -15.37 18.65
CA GLU A 16 -23.25 -16.71 18.26
C GLU A 16 -23.87 -17.10 16.91
N SER A 17 -23.26 -16.67 15.81
CA SER A 17 -23.58 -17.24 14.49
C SER A 17 -22.40 -17.16 13.54
N ILE A 18 -21.30 -17.79 13.94
CA ILE A 18 -20.35 -18.34 12.96
C ILE A 18 -20.30 -19.83 13.24
N ALA A 19 -21.31 -20.52 12.70
CA ALA A 19 -21.35 -21.97 12.68
C ALA A 19 -20.14 -22.51 11.94
N ALA A 20 -19.51 -23.49 12.53
CA ALA A 20 -18.43 -24.28 11.99
C ALA A 20 -18.77 -24.79 10.58
N VAL A 21 -18.02 -24.33 9.59
CA VAL A 21 -17.94 -24.96 8.28
C VAL A 21 -16.69 -25.82 8.27
N GLY A 22 -16.90 -27.08 7.97
CA GLY A 22 -16.07 -28.25 7.82
C GLY A 22 -14.57 -28.11 7.68
N ASP A 23 -13.91 -29.07 8.31
CA ASP A 23 -12.54 -29.53 8.17
C ASP A 23 -12.05 -29.50 6.71
N SER A 24 -11.25 -28.50 6.38
CA SER A 24 -10.39 -28.49 5.20
C SER A 24 -8.96 -28.28 5.69
N SER A 25 -8.12 -29.28 5.47
CA SER A 25 -6.71 -29.38 5.84
C SER A 25 -5.79 -28.40 5.06
N GLY A 26 -6.19 -27.14 4.93
CA GLY A 26 -5.39 -26.05 4.41
C GLY A 26 -4.86 -25.16 5.54
N PRO A 27 -3.82 -24.36 5.30
CA PRO A 27 -3.35 -23.42 6.30
C PRO A 27 -4.51 -22.51 6.71
N ARG A 28 -4.82 -22.45 8.01
CA ARG A 28 -5.88 -21.60 8.55
C ARG A 28 -5.59 -20.16 8.20
N GLU A 29 -6.46 -19.53 7.41
CA GLU A 29 -6.43 -18.08 7.22
C GLU A 29 -6.71 -17.41 8.58
N ILE A 30 -5.73 -16.65 9.05
CA ILE A 30 -5.90 -15.82 10.25
C ILE A 30 -6.48 -14.49 9.76
N PRO A 31 -7.73 -14.15 10.15
CA PRO A 31 -8.32 -12.89 9.76
C PRO A 31 -7.51 -11.70 10.32
N PRO A 32 -7.58 -10.52 9.70
CA PRO A 32 -6.93 -9.34 10.24
C PRO A 32 -7.51 -8.99 11.59
N ARG A 33 -6.65 -8.58 12.51
CA ARG A 33 -7.04 -8.16 13.87
C ARG A 33 -7.89 -6.89 13.88
N LEU A 34 -7.57 -5.97 12.97
CA LEU A 34 -8.29 -4.70 12.76
C LEU A 34 -8.43 -4.49 11.26
N ILE A 35 -9.60 -4.08 10.83
CA ILE A 35 -9.87 -3.69 9.46
C ILE A 35 -10.87 -2.52 9.45
N SER A 36 -10.58 -1.49 8.66
CA SER A 36 -11.48 -0.34 8.47
C SER A 36 -12.32 -0.57 7.22
N GLY A 37 -13.54 -0.97 7.40
CA GLY A 37 -14.45 -1.32 6.32
C GLY A 37 -14.20 -2.73 5.76
N LEU A 38 -15.15 -3.19 4.96
CA LEU A 38 -15.05 -4.47 4.28
C LEU A 38 -14.60 -4.25 2.84
N PRO A 39 -13.75 -5.14 2.28
CA PRO A 39 -13.44 -5.10 0.86
C PRO A 39 -14.71 -5.21 0.03
N SER A 40 -14.81 -4.37 -1.00
CA SER A 40 -15.87 -4.40 -2.00
C SER A 40 -15.41 -5.21 -3.21
N SER A 41 -16.35 -5.74 -3.99
CA SER A 41 -16.04 -6.35 -5.29
C SER A 41 -15.56 -5.32 -6.33
N ALA A 42 -15.89 -4.03 -6.13
CA ALA A 42 -15.40 -2.92 -6.95
C ALA A 42 -14.00 -2.51 -6.47
N THR A 43 -13.00 -3.24 -6.94
CA THR A 43 -11.59 -2.99 -6.61
C THR A 43 -10.69 -3.31 -7.80
N TYR A 44 -9.58 -2.60 -7.94
CA TYR A 44 -8.52 -2.91 -8.90
C TYR A 44 -7.57 -4.00 -8.44
N GLY A 45 -7.76 -4.57 -7.27
CA GLY A 45 -6.87 -5.58 -6.70
C GLY A 45 -6.76 -6.85 -7.57
N HIS A 46 -7.79 -7.20 -8.34
CA HIS A 46 -7.72 -8.31 -9.28
C HIS A 46 -6.71 -8.06 -10.42
N GLU A 47 -6.57 -6.80 -10.87
CA GLU A 47 -5.57 -6.42 -11.87
C GLU A 47 -4.15 -6.51 -11.29
N VAL A 48 -3.98 -6.08 -10.02
CA VAL A 48 -2.70 -6.20 -9.31
C VAL A 48 -2.29 -7.65 -9.16
N ALA A 49 -3.23 -8.54 -8.79
CA ALA A 49 -2.97 -9.97 -8.69
C ALA A 49 -2.55 -10.59 -10.03
N ALA A 50 -3.25 -10.24 -11.11
CA ALA A 50 -2.90 -10.71 -12.46
C ALA A 50 -1.51 -10.23 -12.90
N ILE A 51 -1.14 -8.98 -12.56
CA ILE A 51 0.20 -8.44 -12.82
C ILE A 51 1.26 -9.17 -12.00
N ALA A 52 0.99 -9.45 -10.73
CA ALA A 52 1.89 -10.20 -9.87
C ALA A 52 2.20 -11.60 -10.44
N GLU A 53 1.18 -12.31 -10.87
CA GLU A 53 1.33 -13.63 -11.48
C GLU A 53 2.10 -13.57 -12.80
N LYS A 54 1.71 -12.65 -13.69
CA LYS A 54 2.27 -12.57 -15.04
C LYS A 54 3.72 -12.11 -15.07
N TYR A 55 4.06 -11.06 -14.32
CA TYR A 55 5.36 -10.39 -14.45
C TYR A 55 6.31 -10.63 -13.28
N LEU A 56 5.79 -11.02 -12.12
CA LEU A 56 6.62 -11.33 -10.96
C LEU A 56 6.68 -12.83 -10.66
N GLY A 57 5.82 -13.65 -11.31
CA GLY A 57 5.70 -15.08 -11.01
C GLY A 57 5.22 -15.36 -9.59
N ILE A 58 4.41 -14.46 -9.02
CA ILE A 58 3.97 -14.51 -7.62
C ILE A 58 2.46 -14.57 -7.57
N THR A 59 1.92 -15.57 -6.87
CA THR A 59 0.52 -15.56 -6.43
C THR A 59 0.45 -14.84 -5.08
N LEU A 60 -0.34 -13.76 -5.01
CA LEU A 60 -0.52 -13.01 -3.77
C LEU A 60 -1.18 -13.90 -2.71
N MET A 61 -0.59 -13.92 -1.51
CA MET A 61 -1.19 -14.58 -0.35
C MET A 61 -2.53 -13.94 0.01
N PRO A 62 -3.47 -14.66 0.67
CA PRO A 62 -4.79 -14.15 1.03
C PRO A 62 -4.77 -12.80 1.73
N TRP A 63 -3.89 -12.61 2.70
CA TRP A 63 -3.76 -11.33 3.40
C TRP A 63 -3.22 -10.19 2.50
N GLN A 64 -2.29 -10.51 1.57
CA GLN A 64 -1.79 -9.52 0.59
C GLN A 64 -2.91 -9.11 -0.35
N ARG A 65 -3.70 -10.09 -0.81
CA ARG A 65 -4.87 -9.85 -1.65
C ARG A 65 -5.88 -8.97 -0.93
N LEU A 66 -6.21 -9.28 0.32
CA LEU A 66 -7.12 -8.49 1.15
C LEU A 66 -6.63 -7.05 1.30
N ALA A 67 -5.34 -6.86 1.60
CA ALA A 67 -4.73 -5.55 1.75
C ALA A 67 -4.77 -4.73 0.45
N VAL A 68 -4.49 -5.36 -0.68
CA VAL A 68 -4.51 -4.71 -2.00
C VAL A 68 -5.95 -4.40 -2.42
N ASP A 69 -6.87 -5.35 -2.28
CA ASP A 69 -8.29 -5.16 -2.59
C ASP A 69 -8.88 -4.01 -1.77
N GLY A 70 -8.58 -3.94 -0.47
CA GLY A 70 -9.08 -2.89 0.41
C GLY A 70 -8.59 -1.49 0.04
N GLN A 71 -7.32 -1.36 -0.34
CA GLN A 71 -6.72 -0.08 -0.71
C GLN A 71 -7.23 0.44 -2.06
N LEU A 72 -7.52 -0.46 -2.99
CA LEU A 72 -7.86 -0.13 -4.38
C LEU A 72 -9.35 -0.23 -4.68
N GLN A 73 -10.20 -0.16 -3.65
CA GLN A 73 -11.65 -0.01 -3.85
C GLN A 73 -11.93 1.30 -4.57
N HIS A 74 -12.86 1.23 -5.52
CA HIS A 74 -13.24 2.40 -6.30
C HIS A 74 -14.76 2.57 -6.36
N ASP A 75 -15.20 3.78 -6.65
CA ASP A 75 -16.58 4.14 -6.90
C ASP A 75 -17.00 3.83 -8.35
N ALA A 76 -18.23 4.21 -8.69
CA ALA A 76 -18.78 4.01 -10.04
C ALA A 76 -18.06 4.84 -11.12
N GLN A 77 -17.34 5.88 -10.75
CA GLN A 77 -16.54 6.72 -11.62
C GLN A 77 -15.11 6.20 -11.80
N GLY A 78 -14.74 5.14 -11.07
CA GLY A 78 -13.41 4.55 -11.05
C GLY A 78 -12.43 5.29 -10.14
N ASP A 79 -12.89 6.24 -9.33
CA ASP A 79 -12.04 6.94 -8.36
C ASP A 79 -11.88 6.11 -7.09
N LEU A 80 -10.67 6.10 -6.53
CA LEU A 80 -10.40 5.36 -5.29
C LEU A 80 -11.22 5.93 -4.13
N ILE A 81 -11.86 5.04 -3.36
CA ILE A 81 -12.64 5.40 -2.18
C ILE A 81 -11.71 5.90 -1.07
N TYR A 82 -10.54 5.26 -0.93
CA TYR A 82 -9.58 5.60 0.11
C TYR A 82 -8.38 6.33 -0.47
N ARG A 83 -8.14 7.54 0.02
CA ARG A 83 -6.96 8.34 -0.35
C ARG A 83 -5.73 7.99 0.46
N ARG A 84 -5.90 7.28 1.57
CA ARG A 84 -4.84 6.87 2.49
C ARG A 84 -5.15 5.51 3.05
N SER A 85 -4.14 4.69 3.17
CA SER A 85 -4.25 3.36 3.75
C SER A 85 -3.03 3.06 4.61
N LEU A 86 -3.23 2.23 5.61
CA LEU A 86 -2.19 1.68 6.46
C LEU A 86 -2.35 0.17 6.52
N VAL A 87 -1.30 -0.54 6.15
CA VAL A 87 -1.20 -2.00 6.29
C VAL A 87 -0.11 -2.31 7.30
N SER A 88 -0.47 -2.93 8.41
CA SER A 88 0.48 -3.37 9.43
C SER A 88 0.43 -4.89 9.56
N VAL A 89 1.56 -5.54 9.37
CA VAL A 89 1.70 -7.00 9.42
C VAL A 89 2.99 -7.38 10.15
N ALA A 90 3.09 -8.62 10.61
CA ALA A 90 4.32 -9.10 11.23
C ALA A 90 5.52 -9.06 10.25
N ARG A 91 6.74 -9.06 10.79
CA ARG A 91 7.97 -9.09 9.99
C ARG A 91 8.02 -10.35 9.11
N GLN A 92 8.70 -10.22 7.96
CA GLN A 92 8.95 -11.33 7.01
C GLN A 92 7.69 -11.97 6.40
N ASN A 93 6.57 -11.27 6.39
CA ASN A 93 5.32 -11.75 5.81
C ASN A 93 5.13 -11.42 4.31
N GLY A 94 6.16 -10.93 3.62
CA GLY A 94 6.08 -10.71 2.18
C GLY A 94 5.40 -9.40 1.76
N LYS A 95 5.41 -8.32 2.57
CA LYS A 95 4.90 -6.98 2.20
C LYS A 95 5.42 -6.50 0.86
N THR A 96 6.72 -6.71 0.63
CA THR A 96 7.42 -6.26 -0.58
C THR A 96 6.81 -6.82 -1.86
N ALA A 97 6.28 -8.04 -1.84
CA ALA A 97 5.61 -8.64 -2.99
C ALA A 97 4.37 -7.85 -3.41
N ALA A 98 3.52 -7.49 -2.44
CA ALA A 98 2.33 -6.66 -2.69
C ALA A 98 2.71 -5.25 -3.18
N LEU A 99 3.70 -4.61 -2.56
CA LEU A 99 4.20 -3.29 -2.98
C LEU A 99 4.72 -3.31 -4.42
N ARG A 100 5.52 -4.32 -4.79
CA ARG A 100 6.03 -4.49 -6.16
C ARG A 100 4.89 -4.60 -7.18
N ALA A 101 3.90 -5.43 -6.88
CA ALA A 101 2.74 -5.62 -7.74
C ALA A 101 1.91 -4.34 -7.89
N MET A 102 1.69 -3.59 -6.81
CA MET A 102 0.96 -2.31 -6.83
C MET A 102 1.71 -1.24 -7.63
N ILE A 103 3.04 -1.14 -7.50
CA ILE A 103 3.86 -0.20 -8.28
C ILE A 103 3.79 -0.53 -9.77
N LEU A 104 3.93 -1.81 -10.15
CA LEU A 104 3.79 -2.23 -11.55
C LEU A 104 2.40 -1.90 -12.10
N TRP A 105 1.35 -2.22 -11.35
CA TRP A 105 -0.02 -1.90 -11.73
C TRP A 105 -0.20 -0.40 -11.94
N ALA A 106 0.25 0.44 -11.00
CA ALA A 106 0.10 1.88 -11.09
C ALA A 106 0.86 2.47 -12.29
N LEU A 107 2.02 1.93 -12.67
CA LEU A 107 2.77 2.38 -13.85
C LEU A 107 2.16 1.94 -15.17
N THR A 108 1.50 0.77 -15.21
CA THR A 108 1.13 0.10 -16.45
C THR A 108 -0.37 0.13 -16.77
N ARG A 109 -1.25 0.32 -15.75
CA ARG A 109 -2.71 0.35 -15.92
C ARG A 109 -3.32 1.72 -15.69
N GLU A 110 -2.81 2.45 -14.70
CA GLU A 110 -3.36 3.74 -14.33
C GLU A 110 -3.26 4.82 -15.40
N PRO A 111 -2.17 4.92 -16.20
CA PRO A 111 -2.07 5.94 -17.24
C PRO A 111 -3.20 5.83 -18.28
N GLU A 112 -3.53 4.62 -18.71
CA GLU A 112 -4.63 4.38 -19.66
C GLU A 112 -5.98 4.73 -19.04
N ARG A 113 -6.23 4.27 -17.81
CA ARG A 113 -7.48 4.52 -17.09
C ARG A 113 -7.71 5.99 -16.79
N ARG A 114 -6.65 6.74 -16.45
CA ARG A 114 -6.72 8.18 -16.16
C ARG A 114 -6.68 9.05 -17.42
N GLY A 115 -6.18 8.52 -18.54
CA GLY A 115 -5.93 9.31 -19.74
C GLY A 115 -4.77 10.30 -19.61
N GLU A 116 -3.90 10.11 -18.60
CA GLU A 116 -2.76 10.98 -18.32
C GLU A 116 -1.57 10.19 -17.72
N PRO A 117 -0.33 10.66 -17.89
CA PRO A 117 0.83 10.07 -17.22
C PRO A 117 0.70 10.14 -15.70
N VAL A 118 1.12 9.08 -15.00
CA VAL A 118 1.12 9.06 -13.54
C VAL A 118 2.52 9.31 -12.97
N LEU A 119 2.55 10.00 -11.83
CA LEU A 119 3.75 10.14 -11.03
C LEU A 119 3.61 9.29 -9.77
N ILE A 120 4.59 8.44 -9.54
CA ILE A 120 4.69 7.57 -8.35
C ILE A 120 5.94 7.95 -7.58
N ILE A 121 5.83 8.06 -6.26
CA ILE A 121 6.96 8.17 -5.35
C ILE A 121 6.92 6.97 -4.42
N SER A 122 8.01 6.19 -4.35
CA SER A 122 8.20 5.21 -3.30
C SER A 122 9.32 5.63 -2.36
N THR A 123 9.09 5.42 -1.07
CA THR A 123 10.01 5.84 -0.01
C THR A 123 10.04 4.82 1.11
N ALA A 124 11.15 4.78 1.84
CA ALA A 124 11.30 4.02 3.07
C ALA A 124 12.21 4.80 4.02
N HIS A 125 12.20 4.45 5.30
CA HIS A 125 13.09 5.05 6.29
C HIS A 125 14.57 5.05 5.83
N LYS A 126 15.04 3.93 5.27
CA LYS A 126 16.35 3.83 4.65
C LYS A 126 16.20 3.73 3.14
N LEU A 127 16.92 4.58 2.41
CA LEU A 127 16.89 4.60 0.93
C LEU A 127 17.23 3.21 0.34
N ILE A 128 18.09 2.44 0.99
CA ILE A 128 18.48 1.11 0.52
C ILE A 128 17.27 0.17 0.39
N LEU A 129 16.31 0.23 1.34
CA LEU A 129 15.12 -0.62 1.31
C LEU A 129 14.19 -0.23 0.13
N ALA A 130 14.01 1.06 -0.11
CA ALA A 130 13.27 1.52 -1.27
C ALA A 130 13.99 1.16 -2.58
N THR A 131 15.33 1.17 -2.57
CA THR A 131 16.17 0.79 -3.71
C THR A 131 16.08 -0.70 -4.04
N GLU A 132 15.88 -1.58 -3.07
CA GLU A 132 15.67 -3.02 -3.31
C GLU A 132 14.44 -3.29 -4.18
N ILE A 133 13.33 -2.60 -3.89
CA ILE A 133 12.13 -2.68 -4.73
C ILE A 133 12.45 -2.19 -6.14
N PHE A 134 13.15 -1.05 -6.26
CA PHE A 134 13.57 -0.51 -7.55
C PHE A 134 14.42 -1.51 -8.34
N GLN A 135 15.46 -2.10 -7.72
CA GLN A 135 16.34 -3.07 -8.37
C GLN A 135 15.59 -4.30 -8.89
N SER A 136 14.52 -4.68 -8.23
CA SER A 136 13.70 -5.83 -8.64
C SER A 136 12.73 -5.53 -9.79
N LEU A 137 12.33 -4.28 -9.99
CA LEU A 137 11.28 -3.91 -10.95
C LEU A 137 11.80 -3.21 -12.20
N TRP A 138 12.87 -2.39 -12.10
CA TRP A 138 13.32 -1.64 -13.27
C TRP A 138 13.72 -2.50 -14.47
N PRO A 139 14.34 -3.72 -14.31
CA PRO A 139 14.67 -4.57 -15.45
C PRO A 139 13.42 -5.02 -16.18
N ILE A 140 12.37 -5.43 -15.44
CA ILE A 140 11.09 -5.86 -15.99
C ILE A 140 10.42 -4.72 -16.75
N LEU A 141 10.44 -3.50 -16.19
CA LEU A 141 9.85 -2.32 -16.84
C LEU A 141 10.57 -1.93 -18.14
N VAL A 142 11.89 -2.10 -18.18
CA VAL A 142 12.68 -1.87 -19.39
C VAL A 142 12.39 -2.94 -20.45
N GLU A 143 12.38 -4.20 -20.07
CA GLU A 143 12.19 -5.33 -20.97
C GLU A 143 10.76 -5.38 -21.54
N GLU A 144 9.75 -5.29 -20.69
CA GLU A 144 8.36 -5.48 -21.07
C GLU A 144 7.70 -4.22 -21.68
N TRP A 145 8.12 -3.03 -21.25
CA TRP A 145 7.48 -1.77 -21.66
C TRP A 145 8.42 -0.75 -22.27
N GLY A 146 9.71 -1.06 -22.43
CA GLY A 146 10.67 -0.12 -23.01
C GLY A 146 10.93 1.11 -22.15
N ALA A 147 10.77 1.00 -20.84
CA ALA A 147 11.05 2.09 -19.92
C ALA A 147 12.53 2.48 -19.92
N LYS A 148 12.83 3.71 -19.48
CA LYS A 148 14.19 4.19 -19.24
C LYS A 148 14.45 4.27 -17.74
N ALA A 149 15.51 3.61 -17.27
CA ALA A 149 15.92 3.67 -15.87
C ALA A 149 17.13 4.59 -15.71
N LYS A 150 17.02 5.54 -14.76
CA LYS A 150 18.14 6.38 -14.31
C LYS A 150 18.53 5.91 -12.90
N LYS A 151 19.82 5.60 -12.74
CA LYS A 151 20.42 5.13 -11.49
C LYS A 151 21.54 6.08 -11.11
N THR A 152 21.23 7.04 -10.28
CA THR A 152 22.23 7.99 -9.76
C THR A 152 22.23 7.94 -8.24
N PHE A 153 23.34 8.30 -7.63
CA PHE A 153 23.41 8.35 -6.18
C PHE A 153 22.32 9.30 -5.63
N GLY A 154 21.43 8.76 -4.81
CA GLY A 154 20.34 9.53 -4.18
C GLY A 154 19.07 9.68 -5.01
N LEU A 155 19.07 9.32 -6.32
CA LEU A 155 17.88 9.38 -7.15
C LEU A 155 17.82 8.19 -8.11
N ASN A 156 16.90 7.28 -7.84
CA ASN A 156 16.54 6.23 -8.77
C ASN A 156 15.19 6.59 -9.41
N GLU A 157 15.13 6.53 -10.73
CA GLU A 157 13.96 6.92 -11.51
C GLU A 157 13.70 5.94 -12.65
N VAL A 158 12.45 5.60 -12.86
CA VAL A 158 11.96 4.96 -14.09
C VAL A 158 11.07 5.94 -14.83
N ILE A 159 11.26 6.04 -16.14
CA ILE A 159 10.43 6.85 -17.05
C ILE A 159 9.84 5.90 -18.08
N MET A 160 8.51 5.80 -18.09
CA MET A 160 7.76 5.02 -19.06
C MET A 160 7.67 5.75 -20.40
N PRO A 161 7.55 5.05 -21.55
CA PRO A 161 7.40 5.69 -22.87
C PRO A 161 6.25 6.70 -22.93
N GLY A 162 5.15 6.45 -22.22
CA GLY A 162 3.99 7.36 -22.10
C GLY A 162 4.18 8.54 -21.15
N GLY A 163 5.37 8.74 -20.58
CA GLY A 163 5.68 9.86 -19.70
C GLY A 163 5.40 9.63 -18.22
N SER A 164 4.81 8.51 -17.83
CA SER A 164 4.67 8.15 -16.42
C SER A 164 6.04 7.94 -15.77
N ARG A 165 6.15 8.32 -14.49
CA ARG A 165 7.42 8.32 -13.78
C ARG A 165 7.29 7.64 -12.42
N TRP A 166 8.33 6.92 -12.06
CA TRP A 166 8.48 6.39 -10.71
C TRP A 166 9.80 6.85 -10.11
N LEU A 167 9.71 7.61 -9.02
CA LEU A 167 10.83 8.12 -8.25
C LEU A 167 11.00 7.30 -6.98
N VAL A 168 12.23 6.96 -6.66
CA VAL A 168 12.60 6.29 -5.40
C VAL A 168 13.47 7.25 -4.59
N GLN A 169 12.97 7.65 -3.44
CA GLN A 169 13.58 8.70 -2.62
C GLN A 169 13.61 8.30 -1.14
N ALA A 170 14.54 8.89 -0.40
CA ALA A 170 14.54 8.79 1.06
C ALA A 170 13.30 9.50 1.64
N ALA A 171 12.85 9.05 2.82
CA ALA A 171 11.70 9.62 3.51
C ALA A 171 12.06 10.94 4.22
N THR A 172 12.09 12.04 3.44
CA THR A 172 12.29 13.40 3.95
C THR A 172 11.16 14.31 3.47
N GLN A 173 10.89 15.41 4.17
CA GLN A 173 9.88 16.39 3.72
C GLN A 173 10.23 16.96 2.34
N SER A 174 11.49 17.25 2.09
CA SER A 174 11.98 17.78 0.81
C SER A 174 11.80 16.83 -0.36
N SER A 175 11.71 15.52 -0.11
CA SER A 175 11.50 14.52 -1.16
C SER A 175 10.18 14.68 -1.92
N PHE A 176 9.22 15.39 -1.34
CA PHE A 176 7.91 15.63 -1.96
C PHE A 176 7.77 17.05 -2.53
N HIS A 177 8.73 17.95 -2.25
CA HIS A 177 8.65 19.33 -2.71
C HIS A 177 8.74 19.43 -4.23
N GLY A 178 7.80 20.15 -4.84
CA GLY A 178 7.75 20.33 -6.29
C GLY A 178 7.13 19.16 -7.05
N TYR A 179 6.65 18.13 -6.34
CA TYR A 179 5.97 16.99 -6.95
C TYR A 179 4.49 16.96 -6.55
N SER A 180 3.67 16.45 -7.49
CA SER A 180 2.25 16.13 -7.24
C SER A 180 2.01 14.66 -7.61
N PRO A 181 2.39 13.71 -6.74
CA PRO A 181 2.29 12.29 -7.05
C PRO A 181 0.85 11.79 -6.98
N HIS A 182 0.48 10.94 -7.93
CA HIS A 182 -0.77 10.18 -7.89
C HIS A 182 -0.71 9.09 -6.81
N TYR A 183 0.45 8.44 -6.69
CA TYR A 183 0.70 7.34 -5.75
C TYR A 183 1.94 7.62 -4.92
N VAL A 184 1.81 7.46 -3.63
CA VAL A 184 2.95 7.42 -2.70
C VAL A 184 2.93 6.08 -1.98
N PHE A 185 3.99 5.29 -2.12
CA PHE A 185 4.20 4.05 -1.41
C PHE A 185 5.27 4.26 -0.34
N ALA A 186 4.87 4.23 0.91
CA ALA A 186 5.76 4.42 2.05
C ALA A 186 5.91 3.09 2.82
N ASP A 187 7.09 2.48 2.77
CA ASP A 187 7.38 1.26 3.52
C ASP A 187 8.10 1.56 4.83
N GLU A 188 7.88 0.69 5.81
CA GLU A 188 8.43 0.79 7.17
C GLU A 188 8.14 2.14 7.84
N ILE A 189 6.89 2.59 7.76
CA ILE A 189 6.49 3.92 8.23
C ILE A 189 6.71 4.14 9.71
N TRP A 190 6.80 3.10 10.54
CA TRP A 190 7.09 3.21 11.97
C TRP A 190 8.43 3.89 12.27
N ASN A 191 9.35 3.91 11.29
CA ASN A 191 10.64 4.61 11.34
C ASN A 191 10.62 5.98 10.61
N ILE A 192 9.50 6.35 9.99
CA ILE A 192 9.37 7.61 9.26
C ILE A 192 8.73 8.63 10.18
N SER A 193 9.35 9.78 10.35
CA SER A 193 8.76 10.86 11.12
C SER A 193 7.38 11.23 10.57
N SER A 194 6.39 11.39 11.45
CA SER A 194 5.04 11.83 11.09
C SER A 194 5.03 13.14 10.30
N SER A 195 5.99 14.02 10.53
CA SER A 195 6.15 15.28 9.79
C SER A 195 6.42 15.07 8.29
N VAL A 196 7.11 13.98 7.91
CA VAL A 196 7.35 13.65 6.50
C VAL A 196 6.03 13.34 5.79
N LEU A 197 5.15 12.60 6.43
CA LEU A 197 3.83 12.27 5.88
C LEU A 197 2.89 13.47 5.92
N LEU A 198 2.79 14.15 7.07
CA LEU A 198 1.83 15.24 7.30
C LEU A 198 2.20 16.52 6.54
N ASN A 199 3.48 16.87 6.46
CA ASN A 199 3.96 18.11 5.86
C ASN A 199 4.58 17.90 4.47
N GLY A 200 4.83 16.65 4.06
CA GLY A 200 5.39 16.29 2.75
C GLY A 200 4.39 15.55 1.87
N ALA A 201 4.20 14.26 2.10
CA ALA A 201 3.43 13.38 1.22
C ALA A 201 1.96 13.81 1.07
N ILE A 202 1.26 14.06 2.16
CA ILE A 202 -0.17 14.41 2.14
C ILE A 202 -0.43 15.73 1.40
N PRO A 203 0.29 16.84 1.70
CA PRO A 203 0.11 18.08 0.95
C PRO A 203 0.42 17.97 -0.54
N SER A 204 1.44 17.18 -0.91
CA SER A 204 1.83 17.00 -2.32
C SER A 204 0.74 16.36 -3.18
N GLN A 205 -0.17 15.61 -2.57
CA GLN A 205 -1.29 14.94 -3.26
C GLN A 205 -2.61 15.73 -3.30
N ARG A 206 -2.66 16.92 -2.70
CA ARG A 206 -3.93 17.67 -2.54
C ARG A 206 -4.63 17.98 -3.86
N VAL A 207 -3.87 18.32 -4.88
CA VAL A 207 -4.39 18.71 -6.20
C VAL A 207 -4.73 17.51 -7.09
N MET A 208 -4.34 16.32 -6.67
CA MET A 208 -4.53 15.12 -7.50
C MET A 208 -5.95 14.58 -7.35
N ARG A 209 -6.54 14.20 -8.48
CA ARG A 209 -7.77 13.41 -8.49
C ARG A 209 -7.43 11.98 -8.09
N SER A 210 -8.20 11.42 -7.14
CA SER A 210 -8.09 10.03 -6.72
C SER A 210 -6.65 9.55 -6.41
N PRO A 211 -5.89 10.25 -5.55
CA PRO A 211 -4.54 9.82 -5.17
C PRO A 211 -4.59 8.75 -4.10
N LEU A 212 -3.50 8.00 -3.96
CA LEU A 212 -3.31 7.04 -2.87
C LEU A 212 -1.98 7.27 -2.15
N LEU A 213 -2.04 7.47 -0.85
CA LEU A 213 -0.92 7.29 0.07
C LEU A 213 -1.05 5.90 0.70
N SER A 214 -0.24 4.96 0.24
CA SER A 214 -0.20 3.57 0.72
C SER A 214 0.95 3.41 1.70
N CYS A 215 0.62 3.30 2.98
CA CYS A 215 1.57 3.17 4.08
C CYS A 215 1.67 1.71 4.52
N TRP A 216 2.89 1.21 4.69
CA TRP A 216 3.16 -0.15 5.10
C TRP A 216 4.08 -0.17 6.32
N SER A 217 3.75 -1.02 7.28
CA SER A 217 4.49 -1.15 8.53
C SER A 217 4.66 -2.61 8.91
N THR A 218 5.68 -2.89 9.70
CA THR A 218 5.71 -4.08 10.52
C THR A 218 5.07 -3.78 11.85
N ALA A 219 4.31 -4.73 12.41
CA ALA A 219 3.82 -4.63 13.77
C ALA A 219 5.03 -4.41 14.69
N GLY A 220 5.04 -3.32 15.45
CA GLY A 220 6.07 -3.02 16.42
C GLY A 220 6.04 -4.02 17.59
N THR A 221 7.13 -4.07 18.35
CA THR A 221 7.13 -4.64 19.69
C THR A 221 6.59 -3.61 20.66
N GLU A 222 6.22 -4.01 21.89
CA GLU A 222 5.75 -3.11 22.95
C GLU A 222 6.75 -2.00 23.29
N GLU A 223 8.01 -2.13 22.88
CA GLU A 223 9.09 -1.16 23.04
C GLU A 223 9.22 -0.15 21.89
N SER A 224 8.35 -0.23 20.86
CA SER A 224 8.37 0.74 19.77
C SER A 224 7.69 2.03 20.24
N ASP A 225 8.44 3.11 20.37
CA ASP A 225 7.89 4.46 20.54
C ASP A 225 6.98 4.77 19.35
N ALA A 226 5.68 4.78 19.60
CA ALA A 226 4.65 5.02 18.59
C ALA A 226 4.47 6.53 18.35
#